data_eef422a3fd3299fd482867d0e884730f
#
_entry.id   eef422a3fd3299fd482867d0e884730f
#
_cell.length_a   1.000
_cell.length_b   1.000
_cell.length_c   1.000
_cell.angle_alpha   90.00
_cell.angle_beta   90.00
_cell.angle_gamma   90.00
#
_symmetry.space_group_name_H-M   'P 1'
#
loop_
_entity.id
_entity.type
_entity.pdbx_description
1 polymer ?
#
loop_
_entity_poly.entity_id
_entity_poly.type
_entity_poly.pdbx_seq_one_letter_code
_entity_poly.pdbx_strand_id
1 'polypeptide(L)'
;MDWVTAIKEIQKAQEDDRLVIFVGAGVSKNSGVPSWWELIRNFGDELGYSWCDTCQKKVADCPKSDCKDRYEYTQEEFLRIPEYYFQQDASENHADYFGLIQSALHCENGPNPIDDEILSVFPRHIITTNYDPLLEKSQSVNSLLYTVVARDSDLLAEANDRYIIKMHGDLDKPDTIV
;
A
#
# COMPACT_ATOMS: atom_id res chain seq x y z
N MET A 1 11.26 21.23 17.70
CA MET A 1 12.23 21.42 16.59
C MET A 1 11.56 22.38 15.62
N ASP A 2 12.19 23.46 15.23
CA ASP A 2 11.64 24.35 14.19
C ASP A 2 11.92 23.79 12.78
N TRP A 3 11.15 24.27 11.79
CA TRP A 3 11.24 23.78 10.42
C TRP A 3 12.63 23.97 9.79
N VAL A 4 13.32 25.04 10.13
CA VAL A 4 14.65 25.34 9.57
C VAL A 4 15.68 24.31 10.05
N THR A 5 15.62 23.97 11.34
CA THR A 5 16.47 22.94 11.93
C THR A 5 16.17 21.56 11.32
N ALA A 6 14.87 21.22 11.16
CA ALA A 6 14.48 19.94 10.56
C ALA A 6 15.01 19.79 9.12
N ILE A 7 14.88 20.83 8.30
CA ILE A 7 15.39 20.83 6.92
C ILE A 7 16.90 20.63 6.88
N LYS A 8 17.66 21.32 7.76
CA LYS A 8 19.11 21.17 7.83
C LYS A 8 19.54 19.75 8.22
N GLU A 9 18.84 19.12 9.14
CA GLU A 9 19.12 17.73 9.54
C GLU A 9 18.84 16.76 8.40
N ILE A 10 17.75 16.96 7.63
CA ILE A 10 17.45 16.16 6.43
C ILE A 10 18.53 16.34 5.37
N GLN A 11 18.90 17.58 5.07
CA GLN A 11 19.96 17.87 4.09
C GLN A 11 21.27 17.21 4.49
N LYS A 12 21.65 17.33 5.77
CA LYS A 12 22.85 16.68 6.29
C LYS A 12 22.76 15.16 6.17
N ALA A 13 21.62 14.56 6.49
CA ALA A 13 21.44 13.12 6.35
C ALA A 13 21.55 12.67 4.89
N GLN A 14 21.09 13.47 3.95
CA GLN A 14 21.25 13.24 2.52
C GLN A 14 22.71 13.33 2.08
N GLU A 15 23.43 14.41 2.47
CA GLU A 15 24.85 14.61 2.15
C GLU A 15 25.73 13.47 2.72
N ASP A 16 25.40 13.00 3.91
CA ASP A 16 26.09 11.89 4.60
C ASP A 16 25.68 10.50 4.03
N ASP A 17 24.84 10.43 2.99
CA ASP A 17 24.29 9.21 2.37
C ASP A 17 23.62 8.25 3.39
N ARG A 18 22.89 8.80 4.35
CA ARG A 18 22.22 8.04 5.43
C ARG A 18 20.72 8.36 5.58
N LEU A 19 20.16 9.13 4.63
CA LEU A 19 18.74 9.45 4.65
C LEU A 19 17.93 8.21 4.30
N VAL A 20 16.99 7.85 5.14
CA VAL A 20 15.98 6.82 4.89
C VAL A 20 14.60 7.47 4.91
N ILE A 21 13.78 7.19 3.90
CA ILE A 21 12.40 7.68 3.82
C ILE A 21 11.45 6.52 4.05
N PHE A 22 10.47 6.71 4.95
CA PHE A 22 9.39 5.77 5.17
C PHE A 22 8.13 6.26 4.44
N VAL A 23 7.58 5.42 3.55
CA VAL A 23 6.45 5.74 2.68
C VAL A 23 5.25 4.88 3.04
N GLY A 24 4.10 5.50 3.23
CA GLY A 24 2.83 4.82 3.49
C GLY A 24 1.80 5.08 2.39
N ALA A 25 0.65 4.41 2.49
CA ALA A 25 -0.43 4.41 1.49
C ALA A 25 -0.99 5.81 1.13
N GLY A 26 -0.77 6.81 1.99
CA GLY A 26 -1.18 8.19 1.70
C GLY A 26 -0.52 8.78 0.46
N VAL A 27 0.67 8.33 0.09
CA VAL A 27 1.37 8.78 -1.14
C VAL A 27 0.65 8.22 -2.37
N SER A 28 0.33 6.95 -2.38
CA SER A 28 -0.33 6.25 -3.50
C SER A 28 -1.77 6.73 -3.76
N LYS A 29 -2.41 7.34 -2.76
CA LYS A 29 -3.77 7.88 -2.90
C LYS A 29 -3.88 8.93 -4.00
N ASN A 30 -2.84 9.72 -4.23
CA ASN A 30 -2.82 10.73 -5.30
C ASN A 30 -2.76 10.11 -6.70
N SER A 31 -2.37 8.86 -6.81
CA SER A 31 -2.40 8.06 -8.05
C SER A 31 -3.74 7.33 -8.26
N GLY A 32 -4.70 7.47 -7.33
CA GLY A 32 -6.00 6.80 -7.38
C GLY A 32 -6.02 5.42 -6.73
N VAL A 33 -4.93 4.99 -6.09
CA VAL A 33 -4.89 3.76 -5.31
C VAL A 33 -5.76 3.94 -4.06
N PRO A 34 -6.64 2.98 -3.73
CA PRO A 34 -7.47 3.07 -2.54
C PRO A 34 -6.63 3.11 -1.27
N SER A 35 -7.17 3.77 -0.27
CA SER A 35 -6.62 3.69 1.08
C SER A 35 -6.81 2.28 1.65
N TRP A 36 -6.06 1.96 2.71
CA TRP A 36 -6.25 0.72 3.46
C TRP A 36 -7.71 0.50 3.87
N TRP A 37 -8.38 1.54 4.30
CA TRP A 37 -9.80 1.53 4.64
C TRP A 37 -10.70 1.08 3.46
N GLU A 38 -10.47 1.62 2.28
CA GLU A 38 -11.23 1.28 1.09
C GLU A 38 -10.97 -0.15 0.64
N LEU A 39 -9.73 -0.64 0.77
CA LEU A 39 -9.36 -2.03 0.50
C LEU A 39 -10.10 -3.00 1.44
N ILE A 40 -10.11 -2.72 2.75
CA ILE A 40 -10.82 -3.57 3.72
C ILE A 40 -12.33 -3.58 3.46
N ARG A 41 -12.89 -2.48 3.00
CA ARG A 41 -14.30 -2.45 2.56
C ARG A 41 -14.58 -3.38 1.39
N ASN A 42 -13.67 -3.49 0.43
CA ASN A 42 -13.83 -4.41 -0.68
C ASN A 42 -13.93 -5.86 -0.18
N PHE A 43 -13.08 -6.27 0.76
CA PHE A 43 -13.20 -7.58 1.40
C PHE A 43 -14.52 -7.75 2.15
N GLY A 44 -14.93 -6.74 2.90
CA GLY A 44 -16.21 -6.75 3.62
C GLY A 44 -17.42 -6.84 2.69
N ASP A 45 -17.37 -6.19 1.54
CA ASP A 45 -18.41 -6.24 0.51
C ASP A 45 -18.54 -7.64 -0.09
N GLU A 46 -17.42 -8.29 -0.42
CA GLU A 46 -17.41 -9.66 -0.95
C GLU A 46 -17.93 -10.68 0.09
N LEU A 47 -17.62 -10.49 1.36
CA LEU A 47 -18.14 -11.32 2.46
C LEU A 47 -19.61 -11.04 2.80
N GLY A 48 -20.23 -10.03 2.18
CA GLY A 48 -21.58 -9.58 2.53
C GLY A 48 -21.66 -8.83 3.86
N TYR A 49 -20.53 -8.44 4.44
CA TYR A 49 -20.45 -7.74 5.72
C TYR A 49 -21.09 -6.36 5.67
N SER A 50 -21.09 -5.74 4.50
CA SER A 50 -21.64 -4.41 4.26
C SER A 50 -23.13 -4.40 3.90
N TRP A 51 -23.86 -5.48 4.18
CA TRP A 51 -25.29 -5.56 3.91
C TRP A 51 -26.13 -5.03 5.08
N CYS A 52 -27.11 -4.21 4.77
CA CYS A 52 -28.08 -3.77 5.76
C CYS A 52 -29.12 -4.85 6.00
N ASP A 53 -29.20 -5.39 7.21
CA ASP A 53 -30.16 -6.43 7.61
C ASP A 53 -31.62 -6.00 7.40
N THR A 54 -31.89 -4.69 7.51
CA THR A 54 -33.26 -4.15 7.41
C THR A 54 -33.74 -4.00 5.98
N CYS A 55 -32.89 -3.56 5.05
CA CYS A 55 -33.26 -3.27 3.68
C CYS A 55 -32.68 -4.23 2.63
N GLN A 56 -31.87 -5.21 3.04
CA GLN A 56 -31.26 -6.22 2.20
C GLN A 56 -30.53 -5.63 0.98
N LYS A 57 -29.88 -4.49 1.20
CA LYS A 57 -29.08 -3.78 0.20
C LYS A 57 -27.69 -3.50 0.78
N LYS A 58 -26.71 -3.31 -0.11
CA LYS A 58 -25.41 -2.79 0.34
C LYS A 58 -25.62 -1.50 1.12
N VAL A 59 -24.89 -1.32 2.21
CA VAL A 59 -25.03 -0.13 3.07
C VAL A 59 -24.78 1.15 2.29
N ALA A 60 -23.84 1.13 1.33
CA ALA A 60 -23.58 2.25 0.43
C ALA A 60 -24.84 2.70 -0.37
N ASP A 61 -25.72 1.76 -0.71
CA ASP A 61 -26.94 1.97 -1.46
C ASP A 61 -28.19 2.13 -0.59
N CYS A 62 -28.02 2.07 0.73
CA CYS A 62 -29.13 2.18 1.66
C CYS A 62 -29.65 3.63 1.69
N PRO A 63 -30.96 3.84 1.48
CA PRO A 63 -31.54 5.18 1.49
C PRO A 63 -31.61 5.84 2.87
N LYS A 64 -31.38 5.07 3.93
CA LYS A 64 -31.42 5.56 5.32
C LYS A 64 -30.05 6.07 5.72
N SER A 65 -29.97 7.35 6.13
CA SER A 65 -28.74 7.95 6.65
C SER A 65 -28.15 7.14 7.82
N ASP A 66 -28.99 6.64 8.70
CA ASP A 66 -28.61 5.87 9.88
C ASP A 66 -27.86 4.53 9.55
N CYS A 67 -28.01 4.01 8.34
CA CYS A 67 -27.27 2.84 7.89
C CYS A 67 -25.85 3.19 7.44
N LYS A 68 -25.65 4.38 6.88
CA LYS A 68 -24.33 4.87 6.45
C LYS A 68 -23.42 5.16 7.65
N ASP A 69 -23.99 5.67 8.73
CA ASP A 69 -23.27 6.04 9.96
C ASP A 69 -22.88 4.81 10.81
N ARG A 70 -23.46 3.64 10.53
CA ARG A 70 -23.17 2.38 11.27
C ARG A 70 -21.94 1.64 10.78
N TYR A 71 -21.31 2.05 9.70
CA TYR A 71 -20.22 1.32 9.06
C TYR A 71 -18.86 2.00 9.19
N GLU A 72 -18.53 2.37 10.41
CA GLU A 72 -17.13 2.45 10.79
C GLU A 72 -16.74 1.10 11.36
N TYR A 73 -15.94 0.33 10.62
CA TYR A 73 -15.34 -0.87 11.16
C TYR A 73 -14.50 -0.53 12.39
N THR A 74 -14.60 -1.34 13.41
CA THR A 74 -13.72 -1.25 14.58
C THR A 74 -12.30 -1.63 14.17
N GLN A 75 -11.29 -1.24 14.96
CA GLN A 75 -9.91 -1.63 14.70
C GLN A 75 -9.73 -3.17 14.64
N GLU A 76 -10.53 -3.89 15.39
CA GLU A 76 -10.53 -5.35 15.40
C GLU A 76 -11.09 -5.93 14.10
N GLU A 77 -12.17 -5.37 13.57
CA GLU A 77 -12.77 -5.78 12.29
C GLU A 77 -11.83 -5.50 11.12
N PHE A 78 -11.07 -4.39 11.16
CA PHE A 78 -10.06 -4.08 10.16
C PHE A 78 -9.01 -5.17 9.98
N LEU A 79 -8.60 -5.81 11.05
CA LEU A 79 -7.60 -6.87 11.03
C LEU A 79 -8.23 -8.22 10.70
N ARG A 80 -9.46 -8.46 11.15
CA ARG A 80 -10.14 -9.75 11.00
C ARG A 80 -10.79 -9.97 9.64
N ILE A 81 -11.29 -8.92 8.99
CA ILE A 81 -11.99 -9.05 7.71
C ILE A 81 -11.09 -9.65 6.62
N PRO A 82 -9.87 -9.14 6.36
CA PRO A 82 -8.98 -9.75 5.37
C PRO A 82 -8.57 -11.17 5.72
N GLU A 83 -8.26 -11.44 7.00
CA GLU A 83 -7.91 -12.77 7.48
C GLU A 83 -9.06 -13.77 7.29
N TYR A 84 -10.28 -13.35 7.61
CA TYR A 84 -11.47 -14.18 7.44
C TYR A 84 -11.75 -14.48 5.97
N TYR A 85 -11.60 -13.48 5.09
CA TYR A 85 -11.70 -13.68 3.64
C TYR A 85 -10.65 -14.67 3.14
N PHE A 86 -9.39 -14.50 3.55
CA PHE A 86 -8.29 -15.40 3.20
C PHE A 86 -8.57 -16.85 3.63
N GLN A 87 -9.07 -17.05 4.86
CA GLN A 87 -9.39 -18.38 5.38
C GLN A 87 -10.58 -19.04 4.66
N GLN A 88 -11.52 -18.25 4.14
CA GLN A 88 -12.67 -18.75 3.37
C GLN A 88 -12.37 -18.97 1.89
N ASP A 89 -11.29 -18.38 1.38
CA ASP A 89 -10.90 -18.55 -0.01
C ASP A 89 -10.44 -19.99 -0.28
N ALA A 90 -11.30 -20.74 -0.97
CA ALA A 90 -11.05 -22.12 -1.37
C ALA A 90 -10.38 -22.25 -2.75
N SER A 91 -10.05 -21.13 -3.38
CA SER A 91 -9.37 -21.11 -4.68
C SER A 91 -7.92 -21.60 -4.55
N GLU A 92 -7.36 -22.08 -5.65
CA GLU A 92 -5.98 -22.58 -5.66
C GLU A 92 -5.01 -21.44 -5.32
N ASN A 93 -4.18 -21.65 -4.29
CA ASN A 93 -3.21 -20.67 -3.80
C ASN A 93 -3.84 -19.32 -3.39
N HIS A 94 -5.08 -19.33 -2.89
CA HIS A 94 -5.81 -18.12 -2.51
C HIS A 94 -5.90 -17.07 -3.64
N ALA A 95 -6.15 -17.54 -4.87
CA ALA A 95 -6.18 -16.70 -6.07
C ALA A 95 -7.24 -15.60 -6.00
N ASP A 96 -8.38 -15.86 -5.37
CA ASP A 96 -9.46 -14.86 -5.22
C ASP A 96 -9.04 -13.74 -4.26
N TYR A 97 -8.35 -14.08 -3.15
CA TYR A 97 -7.81 -13.12 -2.21
C TYR A 97 -6.79 -12.19 -2.86
N PHE A 98 -5.78 -12.77 -3.52
CA PHE A 98 -4.76 -11.97 -4.20
C PHE A 98 -5.32 -11.21 -5.41
N GLY A 99 -6.27 -11.79 -6.13
CA GLY A 99 -6.98 -11.14 -7.24
C GLY A 99 -7.75 -9.89 -6.78
N LEU A 100 -8.39 -9.95 -5.61
CA LEU A 100 -9.08 -8.79 -5.04
C LEU A 100 -8.08 -7.67 -4.71
N ILE A 101 -6.96 -7.99 -4.08
CA ILE A 101 -5.90 -7.02 -3.77
C ILE A 101 -5.36 -6.40 -5.06
N GLN A 102 -5.00 -7.21 -6.05
CA GLN A 102 -4.45 -6.74 -7.32
C GLN A 102 -5.43 -5.83 -8.06
N SER A 103 -6.71 -6.21 -8.14
CA SER A 103 -7.72 -5.40 -8.82
C SER A 103 -8.00 -4.08 -8.09
N ALA A 104 -8.04 -4.11 -6.76
CA ALA A 104 -8.27 -2.92 -5.94
C ALA A 104 -7.10 -1.93 -6.00
N LEU A 105 -5.86 -2.45 -6.01
CA LEU A 105 -4.65 -1.62 -6.04
C LEU A 105 -4.12 -1.35 -7.46
N HIS A 106 -4.87 -1.80 -8.49
CA HIS A 106 -4.53 -1.48 -9.86
C HIS A 106 -4.59 0.04 -10.09
N CYS A 107 -3.49 0.62 -10.56
CA CYS A 107 -3.39 2.04 -10.82
C CYS A 107 -3.11 2.31 -12.31
N GLU A 108 -4.11 2.87 -13.00
CA GLU A 108 -3.98 3.27 -14.40
C GLU A 108 -3.20 4.58 -14.58
N ASN A 109 -3.22 5.43 -13.55
CA ASN A 109 -2.63 6.78 -13.64
C ASN A 109 -1.10 6.81 -13.51
N GLY A 110 -0.50 5.71 -13.07
CA GLY A 110 0.95 5.66 -12.84
C GLY A 110 1.42 6.47 -11.61
N PRO A 111 2.74 6.70 -11.46
CA PRO A 111 3.32 7.48 -10.38
C PRO A 111 2.76 8.90 -10.34
N ASN A 112 2.73 9.47 -9.16
CA ASN A 112 2.33 10.86 -8.93
C ASN A 112 3.55 11.72 -8.57
N PRO A 113 3.43 13.07 -8.58
CA PRO A 113 4.56 13.96 -8.30
C PRO A 113 5.24 13.74 -6.95
N ILE A 114 4.56 13.14 -5.94
CA ILE A 114 5.19 12.86 -4.65
C ILE A 114 6.16 11.67 -4.77
N ASP A 115 5.83 10.66 -5.58
CA ASP A 115 6.73 9.54 -5.86
C ASP A 115 8.02 10.06 -6.51
N ASP A 116 7.89 10.97 -7.48
CA ASP A 116 9.02 11.59 -8.16
C ASP A 116 9.86 12.44 -7.20
N GLU A 117 9.23 13.23 -6.32
CA GLU A 117 9.93 14.04 -5.32
C GLU A 117 10.67 13.18 -4.28
N ILE A 118 10.07 12.08 -3.83
CA ILE A 118 10.74 11.14 -2.92
C ILE A 118 12.03 10.61 -3.55
N LEU A 119 11.97 10.22 -4.83
CA LEU A 119 13.14 9.71 -5.54
C LEU A 119 14.15 10.83 -5.87
N SER A 120 13.69 12.06 -6.13
CA SER A 120 14.57 13.20 -6.45
C SER A 120 15.48 13.57 -5.29
N VAL A 121 15.02 13.37 -4.06
CA VAL A 121 15.86 13.55 -2.85
C VAL A 121 16.97 12.52 -2.78
N PHE A 122 16.90 11.45 -3.53
CA PHE A 122 17.90 10.38 -3.62
C PHE A 122 18.27 9.77 -2.26
N PRO A 123 17.30 9.28 -1.47
CA PRO A 123 17.58 8.70 -0.16
C PRO A 123 18.44 7.44 -0.27
N ARG A 124 19.14 7.09 0.80
CA ARG A 124 19.92 5.85 0.87
C ARG A 124 19.03 4.62 0.71
N HIS A 125 17.89 4.61 1.42
CA HIS A 125 16.88 3.57 1.30
C HIS A 125 15.49 4.18 1.40
N ILE A 126 14.53 3.49 0.78
CA ILE A 126 13.11 3.76 0.95
C ILE A 126 12.49 2.53 1.61
N ILE A 127 11.73 2.72 2.68
CA ILE A 127 10.98 1.65 3.34
C ILE A 127 9.50 1.96 3.09
N THR A 128 8.74 0.97 2.63
CA THR A 128 7.32 1.16 2.39
C THR A 128 6.47 0.00 2.90
N THR A 129 5.26 0.31 3.32
CA THR A 129 4.19 -0.65 3.60
C THR A 129 3.25 -0.85 2.41
N ASN A 130 3.48 -0.14 1.31
CA ASN A 130 2.63 -0.20 0.12
C ASN A 130 2.94 -1.43 -0.73
N TYR A 131 1.90 -2.07 -1.21
CA TYR A 131 2.01 -3.19 -2.16
C TYR A 131 2.20 -2.73 -3.60
N ASP A 132 1.70 -1.53 -3.94
CA ASP A 132 1.71 -1.01 -5.31
C ASP A 132 3.13 -0.72 -5.83
N PRO A 133 3.33 -0.75 -7.18
CA PRO A 133 4.64 -0.56 -7.79
C PRO A 133 4.90 0.90 -8.22
N LEU A 134 4.32 1.91 -7.57
CA LEU A 134 4.42 3.30 -8.03
C LEU A 134 5.83 3.87 -7.90
N LEU A 135 6.52 3.60 -6.80
CA LEU A 135 7.91 4.01 -6.59
C LEU A 135 8.84 3.36 -7.64
N GLU A 136 8.63 2.07 -7.92
CA GLU A 136 9.40 1.32 -8.92
C GLU A 136 9.17 1.87 -10.33
N LYS A 137 7.94 2.22 -10.66
CA LYS A 137 7.59 2.84 -11.94
C LYS A 137 8.19 4.23 -12.07
N SER A 138 8.13 5.06 -11.03
CA SER A 138 8.77 6.37 -10.99
C SER A 138 10.29 6.26 -11.12
N GLN A 139 10.91 5.29 -10.43
CA GLN A 139 12.33 4.99 -10.56
C GLN A 139 12.73 4.71 -12.02
N SER A 140 11.94 3.90 -12.74
CA SER A 140 12.24 3.53 -14.13
C SER A 140 12.24 4.73 -15.07
N VAL A 141 11.35 5.70 -14.84
CA VAL A 141 11.30 6.95 -15.60
C VAL A 141 12.51 7.84 -15.31
N ASN A 142 12.93 7.89 -14.05
CA ASN A 142 14.02 8.75 -13.59
C ASN A 142 15.42 8.10 -13.75
N SER A 143 15.51 6.88 -14.28
CA SER A 143 16.77 6.12 -14.43
C SER A 143 17.56 5.93 -13.12
N LEU A 144 16.86 5.94 -11.99
CA LEU A 144 17.45 5.67 -10.69
C LEU A 144 17.57 4.16 -10.45
N LEU A 145 18.54 3.76 -9.66
CA LEU A 145 18.83 2.35 -9.43
C LEU A 145 18.64 1.99 -7.95
N TYR A 146 17.43 1.57 -7.61
CA TYR A 146 17.13 0.93 -6.33
C TYR A 146 16.77 -0.53 -6.59
N THR A 147 17.30 -1.42 -5.77
CA THR A 147 16.89 -2.82 -5.76
C THR A 147 15.61 -2.95 -4.92
N VAL A 148 14.56 -3.58 -5.48
CA VAL A 148 13.30 -3.82 -4.77
C VAL A 148 13.43 -5.08 -3.94
N VAL A 149 13.22 -4.96 -2.64
CA VAL A 149 13.31 -6.04 -1.66
C VAL A 149 11.94 -6.26 -1.03
N ALA A 150 11.34 -7.43 -1.28
CA ALA A 150 10.10 -7.88 -0.67
C ALA A 150 10.30 -9.15 0.19
N ARG A 151 11.47 -9.80 0.07
CA ARG A 151 11.87 -11.00 0.83
C ARG A 151 13.40 -11.07 0.98
N ASP A 152 13.88 -11.84 1.93
CA ASP A 152 15.32 -11.94 2.25
C ASP A 152 16.20 -12.38 1.07
N SER A 153 15.66 -13.22 0.18
CA SER A 153 16.40 -13.67 -1.01
C SER A 153 16.70 -12.53 -2.00
N ASP A 154 15.90 -11.47 -2.01
CA ASP A 154 16.11 -10.33 -2.90
C ASP A 154 17.37 -9.52 -2.51
N LEU A 155 17.77 -9.57 -1.22
CA LEU A 155 19.00 -8.93 -0.71
C LEU A 155 20.28 -9.61 -1.24
N LEU A 156 20.20 -10.88 -1.64
CA LEU A 156 21.35 -11.65 -2.07
C LEU A 156 21.62 -11.52 -3.58
N ALA A 157 20.69 -10.96 -4.32
CA ALA A 157 20.69 -11.06 -5.78
C ALA A 157 21.50 -9.96 -6.49
N GLU A 158 21.79 -8.82 -5.84
CA GLU A 158 22.39 -7.68 -6.55
C GLU A 158 23.47 -6.92 -5.76
N ALA A 159 24.42 -6.36 -6.52
CA ALA A 159 25.52 -5.54 -6.00
C ALA A 159 25.13 -4.08 -5.68
N ASN A 160 23.84 -3.76 -5.73
CA ASN A 160 23.36 -2.42 -5.46
C ASN A 160 23.16 -2.22 -3.95
N ASP A 161 23.54 -1.06 -3.45
CA ASP A 161 23.50 -0.75 -2.02
C ASP A 161 22.36 0.22 -1.65
N ARG A 162 21.42 0.49 -2.60
CA ARG A 162 20.20 1.29 -2.40
C ARG A 162 18.97 0.42 -2.62
N TYR A 163 18.04 0.46 -1.68
CA TYR A 163 16.90 -0.45 -1.65
C TYR A 163 15.57 0.28 -1.50
N ILE A 164 14.55 -0.23 -2.21
CA ILE A 164 13.14 -0.01 -1.87
C ILE A 164 12.69 -1.27 -1.14
N ILE A 165 12.46 -1.16 0.16
CA ILE A 165 12.11 -2.29 1.04
C ILE A 165 10.59 -2.30 1.23
N LYS A 166 9.91 -3.32 0.72
CA LYS A 166 8.45 -3.50 0.80
C LYS A 166 8.14 -4.44 1.97
N MET A 167 7.79 -3.85 3.13
CA MET A 167 7.64 -4.60 4.38
C MET A 167 6.45 -5.56 4.40
N HIS A 168 5.41 -5.29 3.62
CA HIS A 168 4.20 -6.10 3.57
C HIS A 168 4.11 -6.94 2.29
N GLY A 169 5.15 -6.93 1.48
CA GLY A 169 5.20 -7.65 0.21
C GLY A 169 4.95 -6.76 -1.01
N ASP A 170 4.87 -7.40 -2.17
CA ASP A 170 4.84 -6.79 -3.48
C ASP A 170 3.73 -7.40 -4.34
N LEU A 171 2.91 -6.56 -5.00
CA LEU A 171 1.87 -7.03 -5.93
C LEU A 171 2.41 -7.86 -7.09
N ASP A 172 3.64 -7.59 -7.53
CA ASP A 172 4.30 -8.34 -8.58
C ASP A 172 4.86 -9.70 -8.07
N LYS A 173 4.87 -9.90 -6.75
CA LYS A 173 5.30 -11.11 -6.06
C LYS A 173 4.26 -11.52 -5.01
N PRO A 174 3.08 -12.06 -5.41
CA PRO A 174 1.97 -12.33 -4.48
C PRO A 174 2.32 -13.22 -3.29
N ASP A 175 3.29 -14.11 -3.46
CA ASP A 175 3.82 -15.00 -2.41
C ASP A 175 4.56 -14.26 -1.26
N THR A 176 4.79 -12.96 -1.42
CA THR A 176 5.42 -12.10 -0.40
C THR A 176 4.42 -11.28 0.41
N ILE A 177 3.15 -11.23 -0.01
CA ILE A 177 2.11 -10.44 0.66
C ILE A 177 1.76 -11.05 2.02
N VAL A 178 1.79 -10.21 3.08
CA VAL A 178 1.50 -10.58 4.47
C VAL A 178 0.45 -9.66 5.07
#